data_5a9acb8cbb94a191310b80711c33203a
#
_entry.id   5a9acb8cbb94a191310b80711c33203a
#
_cell.length_a   1.000
_cell.length_b   1.000
_cell.length_c   1.000
_cell.angle_alpha   90.00
_cell.angle_beta   90.00
_cell.angle_gamma   90.00
#
_symmetry.space_group_name_H-M   'P 1'
#
loop_
_entity.id
_entity.type
_entity.pdbx_description
1 polymer ?
#
loop_
_entity_poly.entity_id
_entity_poly.type
_entity_poly.pdbx_seq_one_letter_code
_entity_poly.pdbx_strand_id
1 'polypeptide(L)'
;MKSKNLWTACRTCGKQISINANSCPSCGASRSRSSKLKWICIGVLGIIAAGVMVGKHEQRVQSAYQEAKSSSMDAHQTGSLSKAIALPVNQTDFVAVIENYAEQFRKASNELQESTLRDQRRVAMMDALNSERVIKGWKGTLQKLETNTEGKAIISVRLSPTIKLVTWNNALSDLADQTMIEKDTPIYTALANMSVGDAVEFSGSFLSSGQDGVRETSLTIRGAMTAPDFLFRFSDISKQ
;
A
#
# COMPACT_ATOMS: atom_id res chain seq x y z
N MET A 1 -24.43 -19.49 -49.57
CA MET A 1 -23.99 -19.12 -48.22
C MET A 1 -23.16 -20.24 -47.63
N LYS A 2 -21.82 -20.06 -47.40
CA LYS A 2 -20.99 -21.12 -46.79
C LYS A 2 -21.17 -21.05 -45.25
N SER A 3 -21.71 -22.11 -44.66
CA SER A 3 -21.83 -22.27 -43.20
C SER A 3 -20.43 -22.29 -42.58
N LYS A 4 -20.11 -21.37 -41.67
CA LYS A 4 -18.86 -21.40 -40.93
C LYS A 4 -18.94 -22.52 -39.89
N ASN A 5 -18.10 -23.54 -40.04
CA ASN A 5 -17.96 -24.58 -39.02
C ASN A 5 -17.49 -23.96 -37.71
N LEU A 6 -18.33 -24.00 -36.69
CA LEU A 6 -18.05 -23.45 -35.35
C LEU A 6 -17.26 -24.43 -34.44
N TRP A 7 -16.98 -25.64 -34.95
CA TRP A 7 -16.38 -26.73 -34.18
C TRP A 7 -15.10 -27.24 -34.85
N THR A 8 -14.12 -27.65 -34.05
CA THR A 8 -12.86 -28.27 -34.49
C THR A 8 -12.44 -29.38 -33.54
N ALA A 9 -11.63 -30.34 -33.99
CA ALA A 9 -11.12 -31.41 -33.13
C ALA A 9 -9.95 -30.92 -32.25
N CYS A 10 -9.92 -31.33 -31.00
CA CYS A 10 -8.77 -31.10 -30.11
C CYS A 10 -7.58 -31.92 -30.60
N ARG A 11 -6.41 -31.29 -30.75
CA ARG A 11 -5.19 -31.97 -31.23
C ARG A 11 -4.65 -33.01 -30.23
N THR A 12 -5.01 -32.93 -28.96
CA THR A 12 -4.50 -33.80 -27.91
C THR A 12 -5.40 -34.99 -27.65
N CYS A 13 -6.74 -34.83 -27.66
CA CYS A 13 -7.67 -35.92 -27.32
C CYS A 13 -8.72 -36.23 -28.39
N GLY A 14 -8.69 -35.53 -29.54
CA GLY A 14 -9.60 -35.79 -30.68
C GLY A 14 -11.06 -35.32 -30.50
N LYS A 15 -11.49 -34.92 -29.30
CA LYS A 15 -12.87 -34.48 -29.06
C LYS A 15 -13.16 -33.12 -29.69
N GLN A 16 -14.40 -32.95 -30.16
CA GLN A 16 -14.86 -31.69 -30.76
C GLN A 16 -14.91 -30.57 -29.72
N ILE A 17 -14.32 -29.42 -30.05
CA ILE A 17 -14.27 -28.21 -29.24
C ILE A 17 -14.67 -27.00 -30.10
N SER A 18 -15.22 -25.96 -29.47
CA SER A 18 -15.50 -24.68 -30.14
C SER A 18 -14.23 -24.08 -30.71
N ILE A 19 -14.29 -23.47 -31.89
CA ILE A 19 -13.15 -22.74 -32.51
C ILE A 19 -12.69 -21.56 -31.64
N ASN A 20 -13.54 -21.08 -30.76
CA ASN A 20 -13.25 -19.96 -29.84
C ASN A 20 -12.77 -20.41 -28.45
N ALA A 21 -12.75 -21.73 -28.17
CA ALA A 21 -12.27 -22.23 -26.87
C ALA A 21 -10.77 -22.06 -26.72
N ASN A 22 -10.31 -21.48 -25.60
CA ASN A 22 -8.91 -21.29 -25.26
C ASN A 22 -8.26 -22.57 -24.72
N SER A 23 -9.05 -23.48 -24.16
CA SER A 23 -8.61 -24.79 -23.66
C SER A 23 -9.66 -25.86 -23.96
N CYS A 24 -9.25 -27.11 -24.03
CA CYS A 24 -10.15 -28.26 -24.23
C CYS A 24 -10.83 -28.63 -22.91
N PRO A 25 -12.18 -28.60 -22.81
CA PRO A 25 -12.90 -28.97 -21.59
C PRO A 25 -12.75 -30.43 -21.17
N SER A 26 -12.30 -31.30 -22.09
CA SER A 26 -12.17 -32.75 -21.84
C SER A 26 -10.77 -33.18 -21.40
N CYS A 27 -9.69 -32.47 -21.78
CA CYS A 27 -8.32 -32.84 -21.44
C CYS A 27 -7.46 -31.67 -20.93
N GLY A 28 -8.01 -30.46 -20.81
CA GLY A 28 -7.30 -29.29 -20.31
C GLY A 28 -6.24 -28.69 -21.25
N ALA A 29 -5.96 -29.30 -22.41
CA ALA A 29 -4.92 -28.86 -23.33
C ALA A 29 -5.21 -27.44 -23.84
N SER A 30 -4.26 -26.52 -23.67
CA SER A 30 -4.36 -25.14 -24.15
C SER A 30 -4.15 -25.05 -25.66
N ARG A 31 -4.92 -24.21 -26.33
CA ARG A 31 -4.79 -23.95 -27.76
C ARG A 31 -3.84 -22.79 -27.99
N SER A 32 -2.56 -23.09 -28.29
CA SER A 32 -1.59 -22.08 -28.70
C SER A 32 -2.05 -21.42 -30.00
N ARG A 33 -2.37 -20.12 -29.95
CA ARG A 33 -2.41 -19.27 -31.15
C ARG A 33 -0.97 -18.96 -31.53
N SER A 34 -0.45 -19.60 -32.60
CA SER A 34 0.86 -19.23 -33.15
C SER A 34 0.76 -17.77 -33.65
N SER A 35 1.26 -16.82 -32.88
CA SER A 35 1.59 -15.51 -33.40
C SER A 35 2.85 -15.66 -34.26
N LYS A 36 2.75 -15.26 -35.51
CA LYS A 36 3.83 -15.36 -36.48
C LYS A 36 5.00 -14.49 -36.01
N LEU A 37 6.04 -15.16 -35.51
CA LEU A 37 7.33 -14.58 -35.18
C LEU A 37 8.07 -14.20 -36.48
N LYS A 38 7.87 -12.98 -36.96
CA LYS A 38 8.72 -12.33 -37.97
C LYS A 38 9.02 -10.94 -37.43
N TRP A 39 10.15 -10.82 -36.72
CA TRP A 39 10.85 -9.55 -36.40
C TRP A 39 11.98 -9.80 -35.40
N ILE A 40 12.94 -10.66 -35.78
CA ILE A 40 14.20 -10.78 -35.04
C ILE A 40 15.32 -10.87 -36.06
N CYS A 41 15.73 -9.79 -36.68
CA CYS A 41 17.02 -9.66 -37.41
C CYS A 41 17.49 -8.20 -37.62
N ILE A 42 16.92 -7.17 -36.96
CA ILE A 42 17.36 -5.76 -37.12
C ILE A 42 17.95 -5.15 -35.84
N GLY A 43 18.02 -5.92 -34.74
CA GLY A 43 18.40 -5.40 -33.40
C GLY A 43 19.90 -5.42 -33.07
N VAL A 44 20.78 -6.07 -33.81
CA VAL A 44 22.16 -6.32 -33.37
C VAL A 44 23.16 -5.26 -33.86
N LEU A 45 22.87 -4.48 -34.89
CA LEU A 45 23.78 -3.44 -35.42
C LEU A 45 23.56 -2.05 -34.79
N GLY A 46 22.48 -1.85 -34.01
CA GLY A 46 22.17 -0.58 -33.30
C GLY A 46 22.85 -0.40 -31.95
N ILE A 47 23.36 -1.48 -31.34
CA ILE A 47 23.87 -1.46 -29.95
C ILE A 47 25.31 -0.92 -29.85
N ILE A 48 26.10 -0.96 -30.88
CA ILE A 48 27.51 -0.49 -30.85
C ILE A 48 27.62 1.03 -31.02
N ALA A 49 26.67 1.67 -31.70
CA ALA A 49 26.68 3.13 -31.88
C ALA A 49 26.08 3.92 -30.66
N ALA A 50 25.26 3.27 -29.82
CA ALA A 50 24.69 3.90 -28.64
C ALA A 50 25.63 3.96 -27.43
N GLY A 51 26.63 3.05 -27.35
CA GLY A 51 27.55 2.96 -26.22
C GLY A 51 28.53 4.14 -26.10
N VAL A 52 28.83 4.85 -27.19
CA VAL A 52 29.77 5.99 -27.19
C VAL A 52 29.05 7.33 -26.84
N MET A 53 27.73 7.40 -27.03
CA MET A 53 26.95 8.62 -26.68
C MET A 53 26.53 8.67 -25.21
N VAL A 54 26.39 7.52 -24.52
CA VAL A 54 25.98 7.46 -23.11
C VAL A 54 27.10 7.94 -22.18
N GLY A 55 28.37 7.62 -22.48
CA GLY A 55 29.51 8.06 -21.64
C GLY A 55 29.75 9.58 -21.60
N LYS A 56 29.31 10.32 -22.64
CA LYS A 56 29.42 11.81 -22.65
C LYS A 56 28.25 12.50 -21.95
N HIS A 57 27.12 11.80 -21.78
CA HIS A 57 25.95 12.39 -21.09
C HIS A 57 26.09 12.26 -19.56
N GLU A 58 26.69 11.19 -19.06
CA GLU A 58 26.93 10.98 -17.63
C GLU A 58 27.91 12.01 -17.03
N GLN A 59 28.98 12.34 -17.76
CA GLN A 59 29.91 13.39 -17.32
C GLN A 59 29.29 14.80 -17.27
N ARG A 60 28.32 15.09 -18.16
CA ARG A 60 27.60 16.38 -18.13
C ARG A 60 26.59 16.47 -16.98
N VAL A 61 25.97 15.37 -16.60
CA VAL A 61 25.01 15.33 -15.51
C VAL A 61 25.72 15.45 -14.15
N GLN A 62 26.91 14.84 -14.00
CA GLN A 62 27.69 14.94 -12.77
C GLN A 62 28.30 16.34 -12.55
N SER A 63 28.75 17.03 -13.60
CA SER A 63 29.23 18.42 -13.49
C SER A 63 28.11 19.39 -13.16
N ALA A 64 26.92 19.23 -13.77
CA ALA A 64 25.74 20.07 -13.46
C ALA A 64 25.23 19.82 -12.02
N TYR A 65 25.39 18.60 -11.50
CA TYR A 65 25.00 18.28 -10.12
C TYR A 65 25.96 18.87 -9.08
N GLN A 66 27.25 19.01 -9.43
CA GLN A 66 28.24 19.66 -8.56
C GLN A 66 28.13 21.19 -8.58
N GLU A 67 27.85 21.80 -9.72
CA GLU A 67 27.61 23.24 -9.81
C GLU A 67 26.31 23.67 -9.11
N ALA A 68 25.24 22.84 -9.19
CA ALA A 68 24.00 23.08 -8.44
C ALA A 68 24.20 22.97 -6.92
N LYS A 69 25.15 22.14 -6.46
CA LYS A 69 25.43 21.97 -5.02
C LYS A 69 26.30 23.08 -4.44
N SER A 70 27.15 23.72 -5.27
CA SER A 70 27.98 24.88 -4.82
C SER A 70 27.20 26.20 -4.85
N SER A 71 26.19 26.37 -5.71
CA SER A 71 25.36 27.57 -5.74
C SER A 71 24.21 27.59 -4.73
N SER A 72 23.93 26.46 -4.05
CA SER A 72 22.93 26.40 -2.99
C SER A 72 23.44 26.73 -1.58
N MET A 73 24.73 27.03 -1.42
CA MET A 73 25.31 27.40 -0.12
C MET A 73 25.29 28.89 0.18
N ASP A 74 24.94 29.78 -0.76
CA ASP A 74 24.97 31.23 -0.57
C ASP A 74 23.61 31.96 -0.72
N ALA A 75 22.48 31.26 -0.61
CA ALA A 75 21.17 31.92 -0.48
C ALA A 75 20.78 31.95 1.00
N HIS A 76 21.27 32.96 1.70
CA HIS A 76 20.93 33.27 3.07
C HIS A 76 19.50 33.78 3.22
N GLN A 77 18.79 33.13 4.13
CA GLN A 77 17.72 33.63 5.02
C GLN A 77 16.82 34.77 4.55
N THR A 78 15.56 34.45 4.41
CA THR A 78 14.47 35.10 5.18
C THR A 78 13.14 34.41 4.89
N GLY A 79 12.45 34.06 5.93
CA GLY A 79 10.99 33.88 5.85
C GLY A 79 10.48 32.51 6.21
N SER A 80 9.98 32.40 7.43
CA SER A 80 9.01 31.42 7.91
C SER A 80 9.50 29.97 7.98
N LEU A 81 10.19 29.67 9.08
CA LEU A 81 10.22 28.32 9.65
C LEU A 81 8.79 27.88 9.99
N SER A 82 8.09 27.32 9.02
CA SER A 82 7.12 26.29 9.30
C SER A 82 7.91 25.19 10.03
N LYS A 83 7.81 25.14 11.34
CA LYS A 83 8.39 24.09 12.18
C LYS A 83 7.85 22.78 11.66
N ALA A 84 8.59 22.12 10.78
CA ALA A 84 8.26 20.77 10.34
C ALA A 84 8.25 19.92 11.60
N ILE A 85 7.06 19.61 12.10
CA ILE A 85 6.84 18.82 13.31
C ILE A 85 7.40 17.44 12.99
N ALA A 86 8.60 17.13 13.51
CA ALA A 86 9.24 15.85 13.28
C ALA A 86 8.31 14.72 13.75
N LEU A 87 8.10 13.74 12.89
CA LEU A 87 7.35 12.52 13.24
C LEU A 87 8.23 11.65 14.13
N PRO A 88 7.65 10.88 15.06
CA PRO A 88 8.37 9.82 15.77
C PRO A 88 9.06 8.87 14.79
N VAL A 89 10.27 8.43 15.11
CA VAL A 89 11.08 7.57 14.22
C VAL A 89 10.32 6.28 13.87
N ASN A 90 9.74 5.63 14.87
CA ASN A 90 8.97 4.40 14.67
C ASN A 90 7.70 4.60 13.81
N GLN A 91 7.10 5.78 13.80
CA GLN A 91 6.00 6.10 12.89
C GLN A 91 6.51 6.23 11.45
N THR A 92 7.63 6.90 11.25
CA THR A 92 8.24 7.07 9.93
C THR A 92 8.63 5.72 9.34
N ASP A 93 9.29 4.88 10.15
CA ASP A 93 9.71 3.54 9.73
C ASP A 93 8.51 2.64 9.40
N PHE A 94 7.46 2.66 10.23
CA PHE A 94 6.24 1.92 9.99
C PHE A 94 5.58 2.31 8.67
N VAL A 95 5.41 3.60 8.41
CA VAL A 95 4.82 4.11 7.16
C VAL A 95 5.67 3.71 5.97
N ALA A 96 7.00 3.90 6.04
CA ALA A 96 7.91 3.56 4.96
C ALA A 96 7.89 2.06 4.62
N VAL A 97 7.84 1.18 5.61
CA VAL A 97 7.71 -0.27 5.43
C VAL A 97 6.43 -0.60 4.68
N ILE A 98 5.27 -0.09 5.12
CA ILE A 98 3.97 -0.39 4.49
C ILE A 98 3.95 0.08 3.03
N GLU A 99 4.41 1.30 2.77
CA GLU A 99 4.42 1.88 1.41
C GLU A 99 5.36 1.12 0.47
N ASN A 100 6.56 0.73 0.95
CA ASN A 100 7.51 -0.05 0.18
C ASN A 100 6.93 -1.42 -0.23
N TYR A 101 6.34 -2.16 0.71
CA TYR A 101 5.72 -3.44 0.40
C TYR A 101 4.46 -3.30 -0.46
N ALA A 102 3.71 -2.22 -0.32
CA ALA A 102 2.58 -1.92 -1.20
C ALA A 102 3.03 -1.72 -2.65
N GLU A 103 4.13 -1.03 -2.87
CA GLU A 103 4.70 -0.86 -4.21
C GLU A 103 5.19 -2.18 -4.80
N GLN A 104 5.92 -2.99 -4.03
CA GLN A 104 6.38 -4.31 -4.47
C GLN A 104 5.20 -5.23 -4.79
N PHE A 105 4.14 -5.22 -3.95
CA PHE A 105 2.94 -6.02 -4.15
C PHE A 105 2.21 -5.66 -5.46
N ARG A 106 2.13 -4.38 -5.80
CA ARG A 106 1.54 -3.94 -7.09
C ARG A 106 2.32 -4.47 -8.30
N LYS A 107 3.61 -4.72 -8.15
CA LYS A 107 4.53 -5.22 -9.20
C LYS A 107 4.63 -6.75 -9.22
N ALA A 108 4.08 -7.44 -8.23
CA ALA A 108 4.11 -8.90 -8.16
C ALA A 108 3.45 -9.52 -9.39
N SER A 109 4.07 -10.55 -9.96
CA SER A 109 3.64 -11.18 -11.20
C SER A 109 2.76 -12.42 -10.97
N ASN A 110 2.67 -12.91 -9.74
CA ASN A 110 1.87 -14.08 -9.37
C ASN A 110 1.57 -14.13 -7.87
N GLU A 111 0.60 -14.96 -7.48
CA GLU A 111 0.12 -15.12 -6.10
C GLU A 111 1.19 -15.64 -5.12
N LEU A 112 2.19 -16.40 -5.59
CA LEU A 112 3.27 -16.89 -4.73
C LEU A 112 4.18 -15.74 -4.29
N GLN A 113 4.48 -14.81 -5.21
CA GLN A 113 5.20 -13.58 -4.86
C GLN A 113 4.38 -12.70 -3.93
N GLU A 114 3.08 -12.54 -4.19
CA GLU A 114 2.17 -11.78 -3.34
C GLU A 114 2.15 -12.34 -1.90
N SER A 115 2.07 -13.67 -1.75
CA SER A 115 2.11 -14.35 -0.45
C SER A 115 3.45 -14.12 0.27
N THR A 116 4.57 -14.26 -0.44
CA THR A 116 5.91 -14.03 0.13
C THR A 116 6.07 -12.57 0.60
N LEU A 117 5.62 -11.60 -0.19
CA LEU A 117 5.67 -10.18 0.17
C LEU A 117 4.82 -9.87 1.41
N ARG A 118 3.67 -10.55 1.57
CA ARG A 118 2.83 -10.42 2.76
C ARG A 118 3.56 -10.87 4.03
N ASP A 119 4.22 -12.03 3.96
CA ASP A 119 5.01 -12.54 5.09
C ASP A 119 6.19 -11.63 5.44
N GLN A 120 6.91 -11.14 4.43
CA GLN A 120 8.03 -10.22 4.61
C GLN A 120 7.56 -8.89 5.21
N ARG A 121 6.42 -8.32 4.73
CA ARG A 121 5.84 -7.11 5.31
C ARG A 121 5.51 -7.30 6.78
N ARG A 122 4.92 -8.44 7.15
CA ARG A 122 4.61 -8.75 8.55
C ARG A 122 5.84 -8.64 9.44
N VAL A 123 6.95 -9.26 9.05
CA VAL A 123 8.20 -9.21 9.81
C VAL A 123 8.72 -7.78 9.90
N ALA A 124 8.90 -7.11 8.76
CA ALA A 124 9.44 -5.74 8.72
C ALA A 124 8.58 -4.73 9.47
N MET A 125 7.26 -4.88 9.43
CA MET A 125 6.33 -4.01 10.17
C MET A 125 6.43 -4.23 11.68
N MET A 126 6.56 -5.48 12.15
CA MET A 126 6.76 -5.76 13.56
C MET A 126 8.12 -5.29 14.05
N ASP A 127 9.16 -5.34 13.22
CA ASP A 127 10.47 -4.77 13.52
C ASP A 127 10.40 -3.24 13.66
N ALA A 128 9.70 -2.54 12.74
CA ALA A 128 9.48 -1.10 12.81
C ALA A 128 8.71 -0.67 14.09
N LEU A 129 7.87 -1.56 14.61
CA LEU A 129 7.16 -1.39 15.88
C LEU A 129 7.97 -1.90 17.11
N ASN A 130 9.24 -2.31 16.94
CA ASN A 130 10.07 -2.96 17.97
C ASN A 130 9.38 -4.17 18.61
N SER A 131 8.61 -4.93 17.81
CA SER A 131 7.76 -6.05 18.27
C SER A 131 6.67 -5.66 19.29
N GLU A 132 6.54 -4.39 19.60
CA GLU A 132 5.47 -3.84 20.43
C GLU A 132 4.30 -3.36 19.57
N ARG A 133 3.11 -3.41 20.11
CA ARG A 133 1.90 -2.90 19.45
C ARG A 133 1.38 -1.62 20.08
N VAL A 134 2.09 -1.12 21.09
CA VAL A 134 1.76 0.14 21.77
C VAL A 134 2.61 1.25 21.20
N ILE A 135 1.97 2.34 20.82
CA ILE A 135 2.64 3.53 20.30
C ILE A 135 2.23 4.77 21.09
N LYS A 136 3.12 5.77 21.10
CA LYS A 136 2.88 7.03 21.80
C LYS A 136 3.28 8.23 20.94
N GLY A 137 2.46 9.27 20.97
CA GLY A 137 2.76 10.55 20.35
C GLY A 137 2.84 10.50 18.82
N TRP A 138 2.16 9.54 18.17
CA TRP A 138 2.08 9.52 16.72
C TRP A 138 1.17 10.64 16.22
N LYS A 139 1.44 11.09 15.00
CA LYS A 139 0.76 12.22 14.38
C LYS A 139 0.02 11.81 13.15
N GLY A 140 -1.13 12.46 12.91
CA GLY A 140 -1.94 12.17 11.74
C GLY A 140 -3.00 13.23 11.51
N THR A 141 -3.90 12.94 10.58
CA THR A 141 -5.06 13.80 10.29
C THR A 141 -6.34 13.05 10.60
N LEU A 142 -7.21 13.63 11.40
CA LEU A 142 -8.53 13.06 11.68
C LEU A 142 -9.36 13.04 10.39
N GLN A 143 -9.70 11.85 9.91
CA GLN A 143 -10.41 11.65 8.63
C GLN A 143 -11.89 11.34 8.82
N LYS A 144 -12.23 10.75 9.96
CA LYS A 144 -13.59 10.36 10.31
C LYS A 144 -13.82 10.63 11.79
N LEU A 145 -14.97 11.20 12.09
CA LEU A 145 -15.47 11.45 13.44
C LEU A 145 -16.99 11.32 13.41
N GLU A 146 -17.49 10.21 13.87
CA GLU A 146 -18.92 9.87 13.88
C GLU A 146 -19.27 9.16 15.18
N THR A 147 -20.56 8.90 15.41
CA THR A 147 -21.03 8.06 16.51
C THR A 147 -21.91 6.92 15.98
N ASN A 148 -21.90 5.79 16.69
CA ASN A 148 -22.87 4.72 16.46
C ASN A 148 -24.21 5.04 17.16
N THR A 149 -25.18 4.12 17.05
CA THR A 149 -26.50 4.26 17.68
C THR A 149 -26.45 4.30 19.22
N GLU A 150 -25.41 3.76 19.83
CA GLU A 150 -25.16 3.80 21.28
C GLU A 150 -24.44 5.09 21.70
N GLY A 151 -23.98 5.87 20.71
CA GLY A 151 -23.25 7.12 20.88
C GLY A 151 -21.77 6.95 21.18
N LYS A 152 -21.18 5.76 20.98
CA LYS A 152 -19.74 5.56 21.02
C LYS A 152 -19.08 6.22 19.81
N ALA A 153 -17.90 6.82 19.99
CA ALA A 153 -17.23 7.48 18.89
C ALA A 153 -16.53 6.47 17.97
N ILE A 154 -16.67 6.73 16.68
CA ILE A 154 -16.03 6.00 15.57
C ILE A 154 -15.09 6.98 14.90
N ILE A 155 -13.80 6.67 14.90
CA ILE A 155 -12.79 7.56 14.31
C ILE A 155 -11.88 6.85 13.32
N SER A 156 -11.30 7.63 12.43
CA SER A 156 -10.22 7.24 11.55
C SER A 156 -9.16 8.34 11.52
N VAL A 157 -7.91 7.97 11.73
CA VAL A 157 -6.75 8.86 11.63
C VAL A 157 -5.88 8.41 10.47
N ARG A 158 -5.60 9.31 9.54
CA ARG A 158 -4.75 9.09 8.39
C ARG A 158 -3.30 9.38 8.73
N LEU A 159 -2.40 8.41 8.47
CA LEU A 159 -0.95 8.56 8.59
C LEU A 159 -0.31 8.98 7.26
N SER A 160 -0.79 8.42 6.15
CA SER A 160 -0.36 8.72 4.78
C SER A 160 -1.55 8.62 3.82
N PRO A 161 -1.41 8.95 2.54
CA PRO A 161 -2.53 8.84 1.59
C PRO A 161 -3.20 7.47 1.53
N THR A 162 -2.46 6.41 1.86
CA THR A 162 -2.93 5.01 1.75
C THR A 162 -3.06 4.28 3.09
N ILE A 163 -2.60 4.87 4.21
CA ILE A 163 -2.55 4.20 5.51
C ILE A 163 -3.43 4.93 6.51
N LYS A 164 -4.36 4.20 7.13
CA LYS A 164 -5.21 4.72 8.19
C LYS A 164 -5.20 3.83 9.43
N LEU A 165 -5.41 4.45 10.59
CA LEU A 165 -5.74 3.78 11.83
C LEU A 165 -7.22 4.02 12.11
N VAL A 166 -7.97 2.95 12.37
CA VAL A 166 -9.43 3.01 12.46
C VAL A 166 -9.95 2.28 13.68
N THR A 167 -11.07 2.74 14.22
CA THR A 167 -11.93 1.94 15.09
C THR A 167 -12.87 1.09 14.25
N TRP A 168 -13.49 0.06 14.83
CA TRP A 168 -14.68 -0.53 14.21
C TRP A 168 -15.78 0.49 13.98
N ASN A 169 -16.64 0.22 13.01
CA ASN A 169 -17.77 1.10 12.66
C ASN A 169 -19.14 0.51 13.08
N ASN A 170 -19.15 -0.66 13.71
CA ASN A 170 -20.36 -1.30 14.19
C ASN A 170 -20.09 -2.08 15.49
N ALA A 171 -21.10 -2.10 16.37
CA ALA A 171 -20.99 -2.69 17.70
C ALA A 171 -20.72 -4.20 17.68
N LEU A 172 -21.24 -4.94 16.70
CA LEU A 172 -21.04 -6.39 16.60
C LEU A 172 -19.58 -6.74 16.33
N SER A 173 -18.94 -6.04 15.39
CA SER A 173 -17.51 -6.25 15.11
C SER A 173 -16.62 -5.80 16.27
N ASP A 174 -17.04 -4.78 17.01
CA ASP A 174 -16.27 -4.21 18.12
C ASP A 174 -16.41 -4.98 19.44
N LEU A 175 -17.34 -5.92 19.52
CA LEU A 175 -17.66 -6.64 20.77
C LEU A 175 -16.44 -7.27 21.45
N ALA A 176 -15.55 -7.88 20.66
CA ALA A 176 -14.32 -8.51 21.17
C ALA A 176 -13.13 -7.55 21.18
N ASP A 177 -13.10 -6.58 20.29
CA ASP A 177 -11.92 -5.75 20.02
C ASP A 177 -11.94 -4.43 20.80
N GLN A 178 -13.11 -3.91 21.18
CA GLN A 178 -13.28 -2.71 22.00
C GLN A 178 -12.44 -1.52 21.51
N THR A 179 -12.57 -1.21 20.22
CA THR A 179 -11.85 -0.11 19.58
C THR A 179 -12.65 1.18 19.56
N MET A 180 -13.99 1.10 19.55
CA MET A 180 -14.85 2.28 19.64
C MET A 180 -14.65 2.99 20.99
N ILE A 181 -14.74 4.31 20.95
CA ILE A 181 -14.47 5.15 22.10
C ILE A 181 -15.77 5.37 22.88
N GLU A 182 -15.76 4.93 24.14
CA GLU A 182 -16.90 5.05 25.04
C GLU A 182 -17.19 6.51 25.39
N LYS A 183 -18.49 6.82 25.59
CA LYS A 183 -18.92 8.10 26.15
C LYS A 183 -18.28 8.33 27.52
N ASP A 184 -18.25 9.59 27.92
CA ASP A 184 -17.77 10.02 29.23
C ASP A 184 -16.31 9.69 29.55
N THR A 185 -15.54 9.34 28.52
CA THR A 185 -14.08 9.18 28.61
C THR A 185 -13.36 10.49 28.28
N PRO A 186 -12.14 10.72 28.83
CA PRO A 186 -11.35 11.90 28.48
C PRO A 186 -11.09 12.03 26.98
N ILE A 187 -10.84 10.91 26.30
CA ILE A 187 -10.61 10.88 24.84
C ILE A 187 -11.88 11.27 24.07
N TYR A 188 -13.05 10.83 24.51
CA TYR A 188 -14.33 11.24 23.91
C TYR A 188 -14.55 12.74 24.04
N THR A 189 -14.26 13.30 25.21
CA THR A 189 -14.36 14.74 25.47
C THR A 189 -13.39 15.54 24.61
N ALA A 190 -12.15 15.05 24.42
CA ALA A 190 -11.18 15.66 23.51
C ALA A 190 -11.69 15.67 22.07
N LEU A 191 -12.22 14.54 21.59
CA LEU A 191 -12.78 14.40 20.25
C LEU A 191 -13.99 15.30 19.99
N ALA A 192 -14.83 15.56 21.00
CA ALA A 192 -15.99 16.45 20.88
C ALA A 192 -15.60 17.90 20.52
N ASN A 193 -14.36 18.30 20.76
CA ASN A 193 -13.81 19.62 20.42
C ASN A 193 -12.97 19.62 19.13
N MET A 194 -13.01 18.53 18.36
CA MET A 194 -12.25 18.37 17.10
C MET A 194 -13.17 18.32 15.89
N SER A 195 -12.56 18.50 14.73
CA SER A 195 -13.23 18.39 13.43
C SER A 195 -12.45 17.49 12.48
N VAL A 196 -13.16 16.87 11.53
CA VAL A 196 -12.51 16.17 10.43
C VAL A 196 -11.59 17.15 9.69
N GLY A 197 -10.36 16.71 9.44
CA GLY A 197 -9.28 17.53 8.86
C GLY A 197 -8.28 18.05 9.89
N ASP A 198 -8.59 18.02 11.18
CA ASP A 198 -7.65 18.45 12.22
C ASP A 198 -6.39 17.57 12.24
N ALA A 199 -5.23 18.24 12.43
CA ALA A 199 -3.98 17.58 12.76
C ALA A 199 -4.04 17.14 14.24
N VAL A 200 -3.72 15.86 14.47
CA VAL A 200 -3.81 15.27 15.81
C VAL A 200 -2.52 14.55 16.19
N GLU A 201 -2.22 14.57 17.48
CA GLU A 201 -1.26 13.67 18.12
C GLU A 201 -2.04 12.65 18.94
N PHE A 202 -1.64 11.38 18.88
CA PHE A 202 -2.37 10.30 19.51
C PHE A 202 -1.47 9.18 20.01
N SER A 203 -1.99 8.39 20.94
CA SER A 203 -1.36 7.18 21.49
C SER A 203 -2.37 6.04 21.54
N GLY A 204 -1.89 4.81 21.61
CA GLY A 204 -2.75 3.64 21.70
C GLY A 204 -2.06 2.36 21.32
N SER A 205 -2.86 1.36 20.91
CA SER A 205 -2.34 0.05 20.56
C SER A 205 -2.99 -0.54 19.32
N PHE A 206 -2.16 -1.16 18.50
CA PHE A 206 -2.62 -2.04 17.41
C PHE A 206 -3.18 -3.35 17.98
N LEU A 207 -4.19 -3.89 17.33
CA LEU A 207 -4.69 -5.22 17.64
C LEU A 207 -3.82 -6.28 16.97
N SER A 208 -3.60 -7.40 17.66
CA SER A 208 -2.79 -8.50 17.15
C SER A 208 -3.50 -9.27 16.03
N SER A 209 -2.74 -9.67 15.01
CA SER A 209 -3.13 -10.65 14.01
C SER A 209 -2.05 -11.72 13.90
N GLY A 210 -2.44 -12.99 13.94
CA GLY A 210 -1.49 -14.09 13.75
C GLY A 210 -0.93 -14.13 12.32
N GLN A 211 -1.69 -13.65 11.35
CA GLN A 211 -1.34 -13.72 9.94
C GLN A 211 -0.56 -12.47 9.47
N ASP A 212 -0.93 -11.27 9.92
CA ASP A 212 -0.37 -10.01 9.44
C ASP A 212 0.41 -9.23 10.51
N GLY A 213 0.56 -9.78 11.73
CA GLY A 213 1.21 -9.10 12.85
C GLY A 213 0.30 -8.11 13.56
N VAL A 214 -0.34 -7.21 12.82
CA VAL A 214 -1.41 -6.31 13.30
C VAL A 214 -2.68 -6.53 12.48
N ARG A 215 -3.84 -6.32 13.11
CA ARG A 215 -5.15 -6.52 12.49
C ARG A 215 -5.54 -5.33 11.62
N GLU A 216 -6.09 -5.62 10.46
CA GLU A 216 -6.65 -4.62 9.55
C GLU A 216 -8.03 -5.05 9.04
N THR A 217 -8.79 -4.14 8.44
CA THR A 217 -10.22 -4.35 8.12
C THR A 217 -10.50 -4.67 6.66
N SER A 218 -9.49 -4.75 5.80
CA SER A 218 -9.69 -4.99 4.37
C SER A 218 -10.26 -6.37 4.11
N LEU A 219 -11.22 -6.45 3.17
CA LEU A 219 -11.84 -7.71 2.76
C LEU A 219 -10.97 -8.52 1.79
N THR A 220 -9.93 -7.91 1.23
CA THR A 220 -9.06 -8.55 0.23
C THR A 220 -7.60 -8.40 0.59
N ILE A 221 -6.78 -9.39 0.22
CA ILE A 221 -5.32 -9.33 0.40
C ILE A 221 -4.74 -8.09 -0.30
N ARG A 222 -5.22 -7.79 -1.51
CA ARG A 222 -4.78 -6.59 -2.24
C ARG A 222 -5.09 -5.31 -1.48
N GLY A 223 -6.28 -5.16 -0.92
CA GLY A 223 -6.64 -4.02 -0.07
C GLY A 223 -5.72 -3.92 1.13
N ALA A 224 -5.58 -5.01 1.89
CA ALA A 224 -4.68 -5.12 3.03
C ALA A 224 -3.24 -4.71 2.70
N MET A 225 -2.74 -5.10 1.53
CA MET A 225 -1.35 -4.85 1.14
C MET A 225 -1.11 -3.45 0.56
N THR A 226 -2.11 -2.83 -0.08
CA THR A 226 -1.89 -1.59 -0.86
C THR A 226 -2.52 -0.34 -0.29
N ALA A 227 -3.51 -0.48 0.59
CA ALA A 227 -4.20 0.62 1.26
C ALA A 227 -4.84 0.14 2.58
N PRO A 228 -4.04 -0.28 3.57
CA PRO A 228 -4.55 -0.88 4.79
C PRO A 228 -5.24 0.13 5.70
N ASP A 229 -6.36 -0.31 6.30
CA ASP A 229 -7.04 0.33 7.41
C ASP A 229 -6.78 -0.52 8.67
N PHE A 230 -5.76 -0.16 9.46
CA PHE A 230 -5.38 -0.91 10.66
C PHE A 230 -6.33 -0.63 11.81
N LEU A 231 -6.82 -1.68 12.44
CA LEU A 231 -7.58 -1.56 13.68
C LEU A 231 -6.69 -1.07 14.82
N PHE A 232 -7.17 -0.05 15.50
CA PHE A 232 -6.41 0.62 16.53
C PHE A 232 -7.28 0.99 17.72
N ARG A 233 -6.78 0.72 18.91
CA ARG A 233 -7.40 1.14 20.17
C ARG A 233 -6.70 2.40 20.63
N PHE A 234 -7.36 3.54 20.45
CA PHE A 234 -6.86 4.84 20.90
C PHE A 234 -6.94 4.94 22.41
N SER A 235 -5.85 5.35 23.06
CA SER A 235 -5.80 5.60 24.50
C SER A 235 -5.70 7.09 24.83
N ASP A 236 -5.24 7.90 23.91
CA ASP A 236 -5.14 9.34 24.00
C ASP A 236 -5.20 9.99 22.62
N ILE A 237 -5.75 11.20 22.53
CA ILE A 237 -5.73 12.02 21.32
C ILE A 237 -5.84 13.51 21.69
N SER A 238 -5.04 14.34 21.04
CA SER A 238 -5.06 15.78 21.21
C SER A 238 -4.91 16.49 19.86
N LYS A 239 -5.51 17.67 19.72
CA LYS A 239 -5.31 18.55 18.56
C LYS A 239 -3.93 19.22 18.65
N GLN A 240 -3.23 19.29 17.50
CA GLN A 240 -1.96 19.99 17.37
C GLN A 240 -2.13 21.45 16.97
#